data_0214ce2cbf9ddf1519b219b7a0eaaa92
#
_entry.id   0214ce2cbf9ddf1519b219b7a0eaaa92
#
_cell.length_a   1.000
_cell.length_b   1.000
_cell.length_c   1.000
_cell.angle_alpha   90.00
_cell.angle_beta   90.00
_cell.angle_gamma   90.00
#
_symmetry.space_group_name_H-M   'P 1'
#
loop_
_entity.id
_entity.type
_entity.pdbx_description
1 polymer ?
#
loop_
_entity_poly.entity_id
_entity_poly.type
_entity_poly.pdbx_seq_one_letter_code
_entity_poly.pdbx_strand_id
1 'polypeptide(L)'
;MYEGAIADLIEELGRLPGIGPKSAQRLAFHILQADPADVARLAATLQRVKDQVRFCATCFNVAESEQCRICRDPRRSNELICVVEEPKDVVAIERTGEFRGRYHVLGGAINPLEGVGPDNLRIKELMTRLASGETKELILATDPNTEGEATATYLALIVKPMGLTVTRLASGLPVGGDLEYADEVTLGRAFEGRRAV
;
A
#
# COMPACT_ATOMS: atom_id res chain seq x y z
N MET A 1 27.56 6.59 28.81
CA MET A 1 26.54 7.32 28.01
C MET A 1 27.31 7.93 26.86
N TYR A 2 26.85 7.82 25.63
CA TYR A 2 27.52 8.45 24.47
C TYR A 2 27.18 9.94 24.45
N GLU A 3 28.06 10.76 23.89
CA GLU A 3 27.92 12.22 23.83
C GLU A 3 28.21 12.71 22.40
N GLY A 4 27.71 13.91 22.08
CA GLY A 4 27.90 14.55 20.78
C GLY A 4 27.27 13.82 19.60
N ALA A 5 27.85 13.96 18.42
CA ALA A 5 27.26 13.49 17.15
C ALA A 5 26.86 12.02 17.13
N ILE A 6 27.55 11.14 17.87
CA ILE A 6 27.16 9.73 17.92
C ILE A 6 25.89 9.52 18.73
N ALA A 7 25.69 10.29 19.81
CA ALA A 7 24.45 10.26 20.58
C ALA A 7 23.27 10.77 19.73
N ASP A 8 23.47 11.88 19.02
CA ASP A 8 22.46 12.47 18.14
C ASP A 8 22.05 11.48 17.03
N LEU A 9 23.01 10.80 16.42
CA LEU A 9 22.73 9.79 15.40
C LEU A 9 21.93 8.60 15.95
N ILE A 10 22.27 8.12 17.17
CA ILE A 10 21.52 7.04 17.82
C ILE A 10 20.08 7.49 18.10
N GLU A 11 19.89 8.71 18.56
CA GLU A 11 18.56 9.25 18.82
C GLU A 11 17.72 9.35 17.54
N GLU A 12 18.26 9.94 16.46
CA GLU A 12 17.56 10.08 15.18
C GLU A 12 17.20 8.71 14.57
N LEU A 13 18.12 7.74 14.61
CA LEU A 13 17.83 6.38 14.17
C LEU A 13 16.76 5.70 15.04
N GLY A 14 16.74 5.96 16.34
CA GLY A 14 15.75 5.43 17.27
C GLY A 14 14.35 6.00 17.10
N ARG A 15 14.19 7.13 16.40
CA ARG A 15 12.88 7.71 16.02
C ARG A 15 12.24 7.00 14.83
N LEU A 16 12.99 6.17 14.12
CA LEU A 16 12.46 5.44 12.98
C LEU A 16 11.56 4.28 13.44
N PRO A 17 10.39 4.08 12.80
CA PRO A 17 9.48 2.99 13.16
C PRO A 17 10.18 1.63 13.11
N GLY A 18 9.98 0.81 14.16
CA GLY A 18 10.57 -0.52 14.25
C GLY A 18 12.05 -0.56 14.65
N ILE A 19 12.70 0.60 14.87
CA ILE A 19 14.08 0.66 15.33
C ILE A 19 14.11 0.96 16.84
N GLY A 20 14.35 -0.09 17.63
CA GLY A 20 14.54 0.04 19.07
C GLY A 20 15.96 0.52 19.43
N PRO A 21 16.20 0.90 20.72
CA PRO A 21 17.45 1.49 21.18
C PRO A 21 18.70 0.66 20.84
N LYS A 22 18.63 -0.67 20.98
CA LYS A 22 19.76 -1.56 20.64
C LYS A 22 20.09 -1.57 19.13
N SER A 23 19.04 -1.52 18.30
CA SER A 23 19.20 -1.48 16.84
C SER A 23 19.74 -0.13 16.38
N ALA A 24 19.22 0.98 16.95
CA ALA A 24 19.72 2.34 16.68
C ALA A 24 21.21 2.45 16.99
N GLN A 25 21.64 1.99 18.17
CA GLN A 25 23.04 1.97 18.56
C GLN A 25 23.90 1.14 17.58
N ARG A 26 23.48 -0.07 17.23
CA ARG A 26 24.19 -0.94 16.28
C ARG A 26 24.33 -0.28 14.89
N LEU A 27 23.28 0.34 14.40
CA LEU A 27 23.30 1.06 13.11
C LEU A 27 24.23 2.27 13.15
N ALA A 28 24.20 3.07 14.25
CA ALA A 28 25.08 4.22 14.40
C ALA A 28 26.56 3.83 14.39
N PHE A 29 26.92 2.76 15.09
CA PHE A 29 28.29 2.26 15.07
C PHE A 29 28.70 1.64 13.74
N HIS A 30 27.78 1.01 13.01
CA HIS A 30 28.03 0.58 11.64
C HIS A 30 28.32 1.77 10.71
N ILE A 31 27.52 2.84 10.79
CA ILE A 31 27.74 4.07 10.02
C ILE A 31 29.07 4.73 10.39
N LEU A 32 29.45 4.75 11.67
CA LEU A 32 30.72 5.29 12.12
C LEU A 32 31.94 4.57 11.50
N GLN A 33 31.81 3.26 11.27
CA GLN A 33 32.88 2.42 10.70
C GLN A 33 32.82 2.31 9.16
N ALA A 34 31.71 2.77 8.54
CA ALA A 34 31.54 2.70 7.10
C ALA A 34 32.43 3.70 6.36
N ASP A 35 32.68 3.41 5.07
CA ASP A 35 33.42 4.33 4.21
C ASP A 35 32.67 5.69 4.12
N PRO A 36 33.37 6.82 4.27
CA PRO A 36 32.75 8.15 4.17
C PRO A 36 31.96 8.39 2.88
N ALA A 37 32.37 7.79 1.76
CA ALA A 37 31.65 7.91 0.49
C ALA A 37 30.31 7.18 0.54
N ASP A 38 30.20 6.05 1.23
CA ASP A 38 28.97 5.30 1.41
C ASP A 38 27.98 6.07 2.32
N VAL A 39 28.49 6.68 3.37
CA VAL A 39 27.69 7.52 4.27
C VAL A 39 27.16 8.76 3.53
N ALA A 40 28.02 9.43 2.78
CA ALA A 40 27.62 10.60 1.96
C ALA A 40 26.55 10.23 0.93
N ARG A 41 26.68 9.07 0.27
CA ARG A 41 25.70 8.55 -0.69
C ARG A 41 24.35 8.26 -0.02
N LEU A 42 24.35 7.65 1.17
CA LEU A 42 23.13 7.40 1.94
C LEU A 42 22.44 8.71 2.31
N ALA A 43 23.17 9.66 2.88
CA ALA A 43 22.63 10.98 3.26
C ALA A 43 22.02 11.72 2.06
N ALA A 44 22.74 11.76 0.92
CA ALA A 44 22.26 12.37 -0.31
C ALA A 44 21.00 11.65 -0.87
N THR A 45 20.92 10.32 -0.72
CA THR A 45 19.74 9.57 -1.16
C THR A 45 18.52 9.87 -0.31
N LEU A 46 18.67 9.97 1.01
CA LEU A 46 17.58 10.35 1.92
C LEU A 46 17.03 11.73 1.57
N GLN A 47 17.92 12.72 1.34
CA GLN A 47 17.53 14.06 0.94
C GLN A 47 16.81 14.04 -0.42
N ARG A 48 17.36 13.36 -1.42
CA ARG A 48 16.78 13.24 -2.77
C ARG A 48 15.37 12.65 -2.74
N VAL A 49 15.13 11.62 -1.92
CA VAL A 49 13.79 11.03 -1.76
C VAL A 49 12.80 12.09 -1.27
N LYS A 50 13.18 12.90 -0.28
CA LYS A 50 12.31 13.96 0.25
C LYS A 50 12.03 15.06 -0.77
N ASP A 51 13.01 15.39 -1.61
CA ASP A 51 12.91 16.49 -2.57
C ASP A 51 12.15 16.08 -3.85
N GLN A 52 12.34 14.86 -4.32
CA GLN A 52 11.88 14.40 -5.65
C GLN A 52 10.69 13.47 -5.62
N VAL A 53 10.52 12.67 -4.56
CA VAL A 53 9.43 11.70 -4.48
C VAL A 53 8.16 12.37 -3.92
N ARG A 54 7.06 12.15 -4.60
CA ARG A 54 5.72 12.65 -4.27
C ARG A 54 4.66 11.58 -4.51
N PHE A 55 3.43 11.87 -4.14
CA PHE A 55 2.30 11.05 -4.54
C PHE A 55 1.79 11.47 -5.92
N CYS A 56 1.46 10.47 -6.74
CA CYS A 56 0.85 10.67 -8.06
C CYS A 56 -0.46 11.46 -7.93
N ALA A 57 -0.62 12.52 -8.70
CA ALA A 57 -1.82 13.37 -8.67
C ALA A 57 -3.12 12.61 -9.05
N THR A 58 -3.00 11.46 -9.75
CA THR A 58 -4.16 10.69 -10.20
C THR A 58 -4.51 9.52 -9.28
N CYS A 59 -3.51 8.73 -8.84
CA CYS A 59 -3.76 7.47 -8.15
C CYS A 59 -3.12 7.38 -6.76
N PHE A 60 -2.39 8.39 -6.32
CA PHE A 60 -1.71 8.50 -5.02
C PHE A 60 -0.63 7.44 -4.77
N ASN A 61 -0.21 6.69 -5.81
CA ASN A 61 0.99 5.88 -5.73
C ASN A 61 2.25 6.77 -5.71
N VAL A 62 3.37 6.21 -5.29
CA VAL A 62 4.67 6.89 -5.30
C VAL A 62 5.10 7.25 -6.73
N ALA A 63 5.57 8.48 -6.92
CA ALA A 63 6.00 9.02 -8.22
C ALA A 63 7.11 10.08 -8.06
N GLU A 64 7.98 10.21 -9.07
CA GLU A 64 8.96 11.30 -9.19
C GLU A 64 8.49 12.40 -10.14
N SER A 65 7.32 12.26 -10.73
CA SER A 65 6.65 13.23 -11.59
C SER A 65 5.20 13.39 -11.19
N GLU A 66 4.46 14.31 -11.81
CA GLU A 66 3.05 14.55 -11.51
C GLU A 66 2.21 13.27 -11.55
N GLN A 67 2.46 12.40 -12.54
CA GLN A 67 1.83 11.10 -12.66
C GLN A 67 2.85 9.97 -12.60
N CYS A 68 2.53 8.88 -11.89
CA CYS A 68 3.36 7.68 -11.85
C CYS A 68 3.40 6.97 -13.21
N ARG A 69 4.36 6.06 -13.37
CA ARG A 69 4.55 5.29 -14.62
C ARG A 69 3.28 4.52 -15.04
N ILE A 70 2.50 4.03 -14.08
CA ILE A 70 1.28 3.27 -14.35
C ILE A 70 0.19 4.17 -14.91
N CYS A 71 0.00 5.37 -14.34
CA CYS A 71 -0.99 6.33 -14.83
C CYS A 71 -0.62 6.92 -16.21
N ARG A 72 0.66 6.97 -16.57
CA ARG A 72 1.14 7.44 -17.87
C ARG A 72 1.15 6.37 -18.95
N ASP A 73 1.02 5.08 -18.59
CA ASP A 73 1.07 3.99 -19.58
C ASP A 73 -0.26 3.90 -20.35
N PRO A 74 -0.25 4.24 -21.67
CA PRO A 74 -1.47 4.23 -22.49
C PRO A 74 -2.03 2.82 -22.76
N ARG A 75 -1.26 1.78 -22.48
CA ARG A 75 -1.70 0.38 -22.65
C ARG A 75 -2.58 -0.08 -21.49
N ARG A 76 -2.69 0.70 -20.42
CA ARG A 76 -3.49 0.40 -19.24
C ARG A 76 -4.93 0.87 -19.42
N SER A 77 -5.87 -0.02 -19.13
CA SER A 77 -7.30 0.28 -19.21
C SER A 77 -7.73 1.28 -18.14
N ASN A 78 -8.52 2.29 -18.52
CA ASN A 78 -9.22 3.18 -17.60
C ASN A 78 -10.51 2.55 -17.04
N GLU A 79 -11.00 1.49 -17.68
CA GLU A 79 -12.25 0.82 -17.29
C GLU A 79 -12.10 0.01 -16.00
N LEU A 80 -10.86 -0.34 -15.62
CA LEU A 80 -10.54 -1.16 -14.44
C LEU A 80 -9.73 -0.35 -13.43
N ILE A 81 -10.27 -0.14 -12.24
CA ILE A 81 -9.54 0.47 -11.12
C ILE A 81 -9.42 -0.52 -9.99
N CYS A 82 -8.17 -0.80 -9.57
CA CYS A 82 -7.84 -1.58 -8.38
C CYS A 82 -7.55 -0.63 -7.22
N VAL A 83 -8.34 -0.71 -6.17
CA VAL A 83 -8.19 0.09 -4.95
C VAL A 83 -7.36 -0.70 -3.95
N VAL A 84 -6.30 -0.08 -3.46
CA VAL A 84 -5.36 -0.64 -2.48
C VAL A 84 -5.15 0.33 -1.31
N GLU A 85 -4.65 -0.17 -0.20
CA GLU A 85 -4.39 0.66 0.99
C GLU A 85 -3.14 1.49 0.84
N GLU A 86 -2.02 0.89 0.40
CA GLU A 86 -0.71 1.53 0.36
C GLU A 86 0.03 1.31 -0.97
N PRO A 87 1.05 2.13 -1.28
CA PRO A 87 1.87 1.95 -2.49
C PRO A 87 2.59 0.59 -2.57
N LYS A 88 2.90 -0.04 -1.45
CA LYS A 88 3.52 -1.38 -1.40
C LYS A 88 2.63 -2.45 -2.03
N ASP A 89 1.29 -2.31 -1.89
CA ASP A 89 0.30 -3.26 -2.41
C ASP A 89 0.27 -3.21 -3.94
N VAL A 90 0.40 -2.00 -4.52
CA VAL A 90 0.58 -1.83 -5.97
C VAL A 90 1.76 -2.65 -6.45
N VAL A 91 2.89 -2.61 -5.74
CA VAL A 91 4.09 -3.38 -6.11
C VAL A 91 3.85 -4.88 -6.03
N ALA A 92 3.10 -5.35 -5.02
CA ALA A 92 2.76 -6.76 -4.86
C ALA A 92 1.90 -7.26 -6.03
N ILE A 93 0.86 -6.51 -6.40
CA ILE A 93 -0.03 -6.88 -7.51
C ILE A 93 0.70 -6.79 -8.85
N GLU A 94 1.52 -5.76 -9.09
CA GLU A 94 2.28 -5.60 -10.34
C GLU A 94 3.28 -6.74 -10.59
N ARG A 95 3.83 -7.34 -9.53
CA ARG A 95 4.72 -8.51 -9.65
C ARG A 95 4.04 -9.74 -10.27
N THR A 96 2.74 -9.86 -10.16
CA THR A 96 2.00 -10.96 -10.78
C THR A 96 1.95 -10.85 -12.30
N GLY A 97 2.01 -9.64 -12.84
CA GLY A 97 1.88 -9.35 -14.27
C GLY A 97 0.46 -9.52 -14.84
N GLU A 98 -0.52 -9.90 -14.01
CA GLU A 98 -1.88 -10.23 -14.44
C GLU A 98 -2.80 -9.02 -14.59
N PHE A 99 -2.58 -7.97 -13.80
CA PHE A 99 -3.45 -6.79 -13.80
C PHE A 99 -3.02 -5.76 -14.85
N ARG A 100 -3.95 -5.33 -15.69
CA ARG A 100 -3.74 -4.36 -16.77
C ARG A 100 -4.56 -3.09 -16.65
N GLY A 101 -5.22 -2.90 -15.52
CA GLY A 101 -5.94 -1.68 -15.18
C GLY A 101 -5.07 -0.63 -14.50
N ARG A 102 -5.71 0.31 -13.85
CA ARG A 102 -5.10 1.39 -13.07
C ARG A 102 -5.37 1.20 -11.58
N TYR A 103 -4.59 1.88 -10.75
CA TYR A 103 -4.73 1.79 -9.30
C TYR A 103 -5.31 3.06 -8.71
N HIS A 104 -5.81 2.93 -7.48
CA HIS A 104 -6.07 4.03 -6.57
C HIS A 104 -5.61 3.64 -5.18
N VAL A 105 -4.69 4.42 -4.61
CA VAL A 105 -4.12 4.19 -3.29
C VAL A 105 -4.85 5.06 -2.28
N LEU A 106 -5.43 4.43 -1.25
CA LEU A 106 -6.25 5.13 -0.24
C LEU A 106 -5.39 5.89 0.79
N GLY A 107 -4.16 5.43 1.03
CA GLY A 107 -3.29 5.96 2.08
C GLY A 107 -3.49 5.30 3.45
N GLY A 108 -4.18 4.16 3.50
CA GLY A 108 -4.46 3.36 4.68
C GLY A 108 -5.81 2.67 4.62
N ALA A 109 -6.31 2.23 5.77
CA ALA A 109 -7.62 1.61 5.96
C ALA A 109 -8.43 2.36 7.04
N ILE A 110 -9.75 2.21 7.04
CA ILE A 110 -10.63 2.73 8.10
C ILE A 110 -10.29 1.99 9.41
N ASN A 111 -9.84 2.74 10.40
CA ASN A 111 -9.51 2.22 11.73
C ASN A 111 -10.00 3.19 12.81
N PRO A 112 -11.22 3.02 13.33
CA PRO A 112 -11.78 3.90 14.34
C PRO A 112 -11.00 3.93 15.66
N LEU A 113 -10.28 2.83 15.98
CA LEU A 113 -9.47 2.75 17.20
C LEU A 113 -8.25 3.69 17.13
N GLU A 114 -7.72 3.89 15.94
CA GLU A 114 -6.62 4.84 15.68
C GLU A 114 -7.13 6.22 15.21
N GLY A 115 -8.44 6.44 15.21
CA GLY A 115 -9.06 7.69 14.78
C GLY A 115 -9.04 7.89 13.26
N VAL A 116 -8.80 6.85 12.46
CA VAL A 116 -8.79 6.91 11.00
C VAL A 116 -10.21 6.65 10.46
N GLY A 117 -10.85 7.72 10.01
CA GLY A 117 -12.16 7.64 9.33
C GLY A 117 -12.03 7.76 7.81
N PRO A 118 -13.16 7.68 7.07
CA PRO A 118 -13.19 7.83 5.62
C PRO A 118 -12.59 9.15 5.11
N ASP A 119 -12.72 10.22 5.89
CA ASP A 119 -12.20 11.55 5.52
C ASP A 119 -10.68 11.68 5.63
N ASN A 120 -10.04 10.74 6.32
CA ASN A 120 -8.57 10.68 6.42
C ASN A 120 -7.95 9.94 5.22
N LEU A 121 -8.78 9.25 4.42
CA LEU A 121 -8.36 8.45 3.27
C LEU A 121 -8.69 9.15 1.96
N ARG A 122 -8.04 8.73 0.87
CA ARG A 122 -8.26 9.26 -0.49
C ARG A 122 -9.57 8.78 -1.14
N ILE A 123 -10.63 8.63 -0.35
CA ILE A 123 -11.94 8.15 -0.81
C ILE A 123 -12.67 9.23 -1.62
N LYS A 124 -12.57 10.50 -1.22
CA LYS A 124 -13.16 11.62 -1.94
C LYS A 124 -12.59 11.74 -3.36
N GLU A 125 -11.29 11.60 -3.48
CA GLU A 125 -10.58 11.64 -4.76
C GLU A 125 -10.93 10.41 -5.63
N LEU A 126 -11.12 9.23 -5.02
CA LEU A 126 -11.64 8.06 -5.71
C LEU A 126 -13.03 8.34 -6.30
N MET A 127 -13.95 8.85 -5.50
CA MET A 127 -15.30 9.18 -5.95
C MET A 127 -15.31 10.20 -7.08
N THR A 128 -14.47 11.23 -6.99
CA THR A 128 -14.30 12.22 -8.07
C THR A 128 -13.82 11.57 -9.35
N ARG A 129 -12.89 10.63 -9.25
CA ARG A 129 -12.36 9.90 -10.39
C ARG A 129 -13.39 8.97 -11.03
N LEU A 130 -14.19 8.26 -10.22
CA LEU A 130 -15.26 7.39 -10.70
C LEU A 130 -16.40 8.16 -11.40
N ALA A 131 -16.63 9.40 -10.99
CA ALA A 131 -17.65 10.26 -11.60
C ALA A 131 -17.36 10.65 -13.07
N SER A 132 -16.14 10.42 -13.58
CA SER A 132 -15.82 10.59 -15.01
C SER A 132 -16.58 9.61 -15.92
N GLY A 133 -17.07 8.49 -15.38
CA GLY A 133 -17.86 7.49 -16.11
C GLY A 133 -17.04 6.54 -17.00
N GLU A 134 -15.72 6.64 -17.00
CA GLU A 134 -14.85 5.75 -17.78
C GLU A 134 -14.68 4.37 -17.13
N THR A 135 -14.81 4.31 -15.80
CA THR A 135 -14.61 3.07 -15.02
C THR A 135 -15.84 2.17 -15.11
N LYS A 136 -15.64 0.90 -15.41
CA LYS A 136 -16.70 -0.14 -15.43
C LYS A 136 -16.62 -1.07 -14.23
N GLU A 137 -15.40 -1.33 -13.75
CA GLU A 137 -15.17 -2.23 -12.63
C GLU A 137 -14.22 -1.61 -11.61
N LEU A 138 -14.63 -1.66 -10.35
CA LEU A 138 -13.83 -1.33 -9.18
C LEU A 138 -13.45 -2.60 -8.43
N ILE A 139 -12.16 -2.92 -8.41
CA ILE A 139 -11.62 -4.08 -7.69
C ILE A 139 -11.15 -3.62 -6.32
N LEU A 140 -11.76 -4.12 -5.26
CA LEU A 140 -11.35 -3.82 -3.89
C LEU A 140 -10.26 -4.81 -3.47
N ALA A 141 -9.04 -4.32 -3.37
CA ALA A 141 -7.85 -5.07 -2.99
C ALA A 141 -7.23 -4.53 -1.69
N THR A 142 -8.10 -4.24 -0.72
CA THR A 142 -7.69 -3.94 0.66
C THR A 142 -7.25 -5.23 1.36
N ASP A 143 -6.45 -5.10 2.41
CA ASP A 143 -5.94 -6.22 3.17
C ASP A 143 -7.08 -7.12 3.71
N PRO A 144 -6.90 -8.45 3.79
CA PRO A 144 -7.93 -9.37 4.29
C PRO A 144 -7.98 -9.43 5.82
N ASN A 145 -7.79 -8.27 6.49
CA ASN A 145 -7.92 -8.06 7.93
C ASN A 145 -9.21 -7.29 8.26
N THR A 146 -9.47 -7.02 9.53
CA THR A 146 -10.70 -6.36 10.01
C THR A 146 -10.85 -4.96 9.41
N GLU A 147 -9.80 -4.19 9.36
CA GLU A 147 -9.76 -2.81 8.87
C GLU A 147 -9.97 -2.76 7.35
N GLY A 148 -9.29 -3.62 6.62
CA GLY A 148 -9.44 -3.73 5.18
C GLY A 148 -10.82 -4.24 4.74
N GLU A 149 -11.42 -5.19 5.51
CA GLU A 149 -12.80 -5.65 5.30
C GLU A 149 -13.81 -4.53 5.55
N ALA A 150 -13.65 -3.76 6.64
CA ALA A 150 -14.49 -2.61 6.93
C ALA A 150 -14.39 -1.55 5.82
N THR A 151 -13.16 -1.28 5.36
CA THR A 151 -12.89 -0.33 4.27
C THR A 151 -13.53 -0.78 2.96
N ALA A 152 -13.37 -2.05 2.59
CA ALA A 152 -14.01 -2.62 1.40
C ALA A 152 -15.53 -2.56 1.46
N THR A 153 -16.12 -2.90 2.61
CA THR A 153 -17.57 -2.84 2.82
C THR A 153 -18.09 -1.41 2.67
N TYR A 154 -17.41 -0.45 3.28
CA TYR A 154 -17.75 0.96 3.15
C TYR A 154 -17.69 1.44 1.69
N LEU A 155 -16.58 1.15 0.98
CA LEU A 155 -16.43 1.50 -0.44
C LEU A 155 -17.49 0.86 -1.31
N ALA A 156 -17.78 -0.43 -1.11
CA ALA A 156 -18.82 -1.13 -1.86
C ALA A 156 -20.19 -0.46 -1.66
N LEU A 157 -20.51 -0.03 -0.44
CA LEU A 157 -21.77 0.63 -0.12
C LEU A 157 -21.96 1.95 -0.89
N ILE A 158 -20.91 2.77 -0.95
CA ILE A 158 -20.99 4.10 -1.60
C ILE A 158 -20.84 4.05 -3.12
N VAL A 159 -20.17 3.00 -3.67
CA VAL A 159 -19.91 2.89 -5.12
C VAL A 159 -21.01 2.10 -5.86
N LYS A 160 -21.60 1.07 -5.25
CA LYS A 160 -22.70 0.29 -5.88
C LYS A 160 -23.82 1.14 -6.49
N PRO A 161 -24.31 2.23 -5.84
CA PRO A 161 -25.35 3.09 -6.42
C PRO A 161 -24.94 3.77 -7.72
N MET A 162 -23.64 3.87 -8.03
CA MET A 162 -23.13 4.45 -9.29
C MET A 162 -23.28 3.50 -10.50
N GLY A 163 -23.75 2.26 -10.30
CA GLY A 163 -23.94 1.27 -11.37
C GLY A 163 -22.66 0.59 -11.83
N LEU A 164 -21.55 0.72 -11.07
CA LEU A 164 -20.28 0.05 -11.35
C LEU A 164 -20.31 -1.39 -10.85
N THR A 165 -19.63 -2.27 -11.56
CA THR A 165 -19.29 -3.59 -11.05
C THR A 165 -18.25 -3.43 -9.94
N VAL A 166 -18.56 -3.93 -8.75
CA VAL A 166 -17.63 -3.92 -7.61
C VAL A 166 -17.23 -5.36 -7.33
N THR A 167 -15.95 -5.66 -7.45
CA THR A 167 -15.39 -6.98 -7.21
C THR A 167 -14.36 -6.92 -6.07
N ARG A 168 -13.98 -8.08 -5.59
CA ARG A 168 -12.97 -8.26 -4.55
C ARG A 168 -12.00 -9.36 -4.96
N LEU A 169 -10.74 -9.26 -4.49
CA LEU A 169 -9.79 -10.35 -4.69
C LEU A 169 -10.31 -11.62 -4.02
N ALA A 170 -10.16 -12.75 -4.71
CA ALA A 170 -10.56 -14.04 -4.16
C ALA A 170 -9.75 -14.37 -2.90
N SER A 171 -10.44 -14.85 -1.88
CA SER A 171 -9.84 -15.40 -0.67
C SER A 171 -9.84 -16.91 -0.74
N GLY A 172 -8.82 -17.57 -0.18
CA GLY A 172 -8.78 -19.02 -0.16
C GLY A 172 -7.41 -19.59 0.20
N LEU A 173 -7.24 -20.87 -0.07
CA LEU A 173 -6.02 -21.60 0.25
C LEU A 173 -4.84 -21.11 -0.60
N PRO A 174 -3.65 -20.94 0.00
CA PRO A 174 -2.45 -20.63 -0.74
C PRO A 174 -2.02 -21.81 -1.60
N VAL A 175 -1.50 -21.52 -2.80
CA VAL A 175 -0.96 -22.55 -3.70
C VAL A 175 0.27 -23.20 -3.07
N GLY A 176 0.31 -24.54 -3.03
CA GLY A 176 1.43 -25.30 -2.46
C GLY A 176 1.37 -25.51 -0.95
N GLY A 177 0.29 -25.11 -0.29
CA GLY A 177 0.05 -25.42 1.12
C GLY A 177 -0.77 -26.70 1.30
N ASP A 178 -0.50 -27.44 2.38
CA ASP A 178 -1.29 -28.60 2.76
C ASP A 178 -2.57 -28.17 3.49
N LEU A 179 -3.68 -28.84 3.21
CA LEU A 179 -5.00 -28.52 3.73
C LEU A 179 -5.05 -28.55 5.27
N GLU A 180 -4.30 -29.48 5.88
CA GLU A 180 -4.29 -29.67 7.33
C GLU A 180 -3.66 -28.51 8.12
N TYR A 181 -2.86 -27.66 7.47
CA TYR A 181 -2.23 -26.49 8.11
C TYR A 181 -3.01 -25.20 7.89
N ALA A 182 -4.10 -25.24 7.13
CA ALA A 182 -4.94 -24.07 6.94
C ALA A 182 -5.83 -23.84 8.17
N ASP A 183 -5.90 -22.58 8.62
CA ASP A 183 -6.82 -22.22 9.70
C ASP A 183 -8.28 -22.29 9.27
N GLU A 184 -9.19 -22.37 10.25
CA GLU A 184 -10.63 -22.56 10.03
C GLU A 184 -11.26 -21.42 9.22
N VAL A 185 -10.78 -20.17 9.39
CA VAL A 185 -11.30 -19.01 8.68
C VAL A 185 -10.92 -19.07 7.22
N THR A 186 -9.64 -19.38 6.92
CA THR A 186 -9.14 -19.56 5.55
C THR A 186 -9.86 -20.69 4.82
N LEU A 187 -10.08 -21.82 5.49
CA LEU A 187 -10.86 -22.94 4.95
C LEU A 187 -12.32 -22.55 4.68
N GLY A 188 -12.96 -21.86 5.62
CA GLY A 188 -14.33 -21.37 5.47
C GLY A 188 -14.47 -20.48 4.24
N ARG A 189 -13.58 -19.49 4.07
CA ARG A 189 -13.55 -18.60 2.90
C ARG A 189 -13.29 -19.36 1.59
N ALA A 190 -12.43 -20.39 1.62
CA ALA A 190 -12.20 -21.24 0.45
C ALA A 190 -13.46 -22.03 0.03
N PHE A 191 -14.24 -22.53 0.98
CA PHE A 191 -15.53 -23.17 0.70
C PHE A 191 -16.57 -22.19 0.14
N GLU A 192 -16.66 -20.98 0.68
CA GLU A 192 -17.54 -19.94 0.16
C GLU A 192 -17.17 -19.53 -1.27
N GLY A 193 -15.87 -19.36 -1.54
CA GLY A 193 -15.32 -18.96 -2.83
C GLY A 193 -15.15 -20.10 -3.84
N ARG A 194 -15.60 -21.35 -3.56
CA ARG A 194 -15.43 -22.48 -4.46
C ARG A 194 -16.04 -22.24 -5.82
N ARG A 195 -15.37 -22.70 -6.87
CA ARG A 195 -15.80 -22.56 -8.26
C ARG A 195 -16.16 -23.93 -8.85
N ALA A 196 -17.12 -23.94 -9.79
CA ALA A 196 -17.36 -25.10 -10.63
C ALA A 196 -16.16 -25.34 -11.55
N VAL A 197 -15.81 -26.60 -11.78
CA VAL A 197 -14.76 -27.07 -12.68
C VAL A 197 -15.38 -27.83 -13.84
#